data_367b92ceb9e2cd8cf45bbd5b20d9d359
#
_entry.id   367b92ceb9e2cd8cf45bbd5b20d9d359
#
_cell.length_a   1.000
_cell.length_b   1.000
_cell.length_c   1.000
_cell.angle_alpha   90.00
_cell.angle_beta   90.00
_cell.angle_gamma   90.00
#
_symmetry.space_group_name_H-M   'P 1'
#
loop_
_entity.id
_entity.type
_entity.pdbx_description
1 polymer ?
#
loop_
_entity_poly.entity_id
_entity_poly.type
_entity_poly.pdbx_seq_one_letter_code
_entity_poly.pdbx_strand_id
1 'polypeptide(L)'
;MTVSEKKNLLAAAVKAAHAAGDIMRRNRLVSKKINEANQRDIKLELDVRCQRKIESMLTKAHPEIAVLGEEENAGDVESELRWVVDPIDGTVNFTYGIPHACVSIALQQRLAKRNKYGENYETIIGAVYDPFVEELWTAI
;
A
#
# COMPACT_ATOMS: atom_id res chain seq x y z
N MET A 1 8.59 -6.59 -19.80
CA MET A 1 7.37 -7.14 -19.12
C MET A 1 6.19 -7.09 -20.09
N THR A 2 5.51 -8.22 -20.27
CA THR A 2 4.33 -8.34 -21.15
C THR A 2 3.08 -7.76 -20.48
N VAL A 3 2.04 -7.48 -21.27
CA VAL A 3 0.74 -7.02 -20.74
C VAL A 3 0.11 -8.07 -19.80
N SER A 4 0.29 -9.36 -20.09
CA SER A 4 -0.22 -10.45 -19.25
C SER A 4 0.48 -10.49 -17.89
N GLU A 5 1.80 -10.32 -17.85
CA GLU A 5 2.58 -10.24 -16.60
C GLU A 5 2.14 -9.05 -15.76
N LYS A 6 1.98 -7.87 -16.39
CA LYS A 6 1.49 -6.68 -15.68
C LYS A 6 0.10 -6.87 -15.09
N LYS A 7 -0.82 -7.54 -15.82
CA LYS A 7 -2.15 -7.85 -15.29
C LYS A 7 -2.11 -8.78 -14.09
N ASN A 8 -1.22 -9.77 -14.08
CA ASN A 8 -1.06 -10.68 -12.94
C ASN A 8 -0.52 -9.95 -11.70
N LEU A 9 0.47 -9.08 -11.89
CA LEU A 9 1.03 -8.23 -10.83
C LEU A 9 -0.03 -7.25 -10.29
N LEU A 10 -0.81 -6.61 -11.18
CA LEU A 10 -1.92 -5.75 -10.77
C LEU A 10 -2.95 -6.53 -9.95
N ALA A 11 -3.31 -7.74 -10.35
CA ALA A 11 -4.26 -8.57 -9.60
C ALA A 11 -3.75 -8.90 -8.18
N ALA A 12 -2.44 -9.09 -7.99
CA ALA A 12 -1.85 -9.28 -6.67
C ALA A 12 -1.96 -8.00 -5.82
N ALA A 13 -1.64 -6.83 -6.39
CA ALA A 13 -1.78 -5.54 -5.72
C ALA A 13 -3.24 -5.26 -5.30
N VAL A 14 -4.20 -5.49 -6.20
CA VAL A 14 -5.63 -5.32 -5.92
C VAL A 14 -6.09 -6.21 -4.77
N LYS A 15 -5.72 -7.49 -4.76
CA LYS A 15 -6.06 -8.41 -3.65
C LYS A 15 -5.47 -7.95 -2.32
N ALA A 16 -4.23 -7.47 -2.34
CA ALA A 16 -3.56 -6.97 -1.14
C ALA A 16 -4.22 -5.68 -0.63
N ALA A 17 -4.58 -4.75 -1.52
CA ALA A 17 -5.28 -3.51 -1.19
C ALA A 17 -6.66 -3.79 -0.56
N HIS A 18 -7.45 -4.70 -1.11
CA HIS A 18 -8.73 -5.11 -0.51
C HIS A 18 -8.54 -5.71 0.88
N ALA A 19 -7.53 -6.57 1.08
CA ALA A 19 -7.27 -7.19 2.38
C ALA A 19 -6.89 -6.18 3.47
N ALA A 20 -6.11 -5.15 3.14
CA ALA A 20 -5.80 -4.04 4.04
C ALA A 20 -7.03 -3.16 4.28
N GLY A 21 -7.79 -2.83 3.24
CA GLY A 21 -9.04 -2.07 3.35
C GLY A 21 -10.07 -2.74 4.26
N ASP A 22 -10.16 -4.08 4.27
CA ASP A 22 -11.00 -4.82 5.21
C ASP A 22 -10.56 -4.61 6.67
N ILE A 23 -9.26 -4.54 6.92
CA ILE A 23 -8.73 -4.21 8.25
C ILE A 23 -9.13 -2.79 8.63
N MET A 24 -8.99 -1.82 7.74
CA MET A 24 -9.39 -0.43 7.97
C MET A 24 -10.88 -0.33 8.30
N ARG A 25 -11.76 -0.93 7.50
CA ARG A 25 -13.22 -0.88 7.71
C ARG A 25 -13.61 -1.41 9.08
N ARG A 26 -13.07 -2.56 9.49
CA ARG A 26 -13.38 -3.20 10.78
C ARG A 26 -12.93 -2.38 11.98
N ASN A 27 -11.89 -1.56 11.81
CA ASN A 27 -11.29 -0.79 12.90
C ASN A 27 -11.68 0.70 12.89
N ARG A 28 -12.47 1.15 11.92
CA ARG A 28 -12.88 2.56 11.77
C ARG A 28 -13.48 3.19 13.04
N LEU A 29 -14.27 2.42 13.80
CA LEU A 29 -14.99 2.92 14.98
C LEU A 29 -14.23 2.72 16.29
N VAL A 30 -13.15 1.94 16.29
CA VAL A 30 -12.37 1.67 17.51
C VAL A 30 -11.62 2.92 17.97
N SER A 31 -11.16 3.76 17.04
CA SER A 31 -10.45 5.00 17.33
C SER A 31 -11.30 6.07 18.04
N LYS A 32 -12.63 6.04 17.93
CA LYS A 32 -13.53 7.06 18.53
C LYS A 32 -13.68 6.98 20.05
N LYS A 33 -13.25 5.89 20.70
CA LYS A 33 -13.43 5.68 22.15
C LYS A 33 -12.17 5.90 22.98
N ILE A 34 -11.07 6.36 22.39
CA ILE A 34 -9.75 6.35 23.00
C ILE A 34 -9.25 7.80 23.12
N ASN A 35 -8.61 8.15 24.26
CA ASN A 35 -8.03 9.47 24.48
C ASN A 35 -6.82 9.73 23.56
N GLU A 36 -6.46 10.99 23.33
CA GLU A 36 -5.48 11.42 22.32
C GLU A 36 -4.12 10.70 22.36
N ALA A 37 -3.62 10.33 23.55
CA ALA A 37 -2.37 9.58 23.67
C ALA A 37 -2.46 8.16 23.12
N ASN A 38 -3.58 7.47 23.39
CA ASN A 38 -3.83 6.12 22.88
C ASN A 38 -4.22 6.09 21.39
N GLN A 39 -4.74 7.19 20.85
CA GLN A 39 -5.09 7.26 19.41
C GLN A 39 -3.86 7.15 18.52
N ARG A 40 -2.75 7.76 18.91
CA ARG A 40 -1.49 7.71 18.14
C ARG A 40 -0.89 6.30 18.11
N ASP A 41 -0.92 5.60 19.24
CA ASP A 41 -0.36 4.24 19.33
C ASP A 41 -1.20 3.24 18.55
N ILE A 42 -2.52 3.36 18.59
CA ILE A 42 -3.44 2.50 17.81
C ILE A 42 -3.32 2.77 16.32
N LYS A 43 -3.15 4.03 15.92
CA LYS A 43 -2.88 4.40 14.54
C LYS A 43 -1.64 3.65 14.04
N LEU A 44 -0.51 3.80 14.73
CA LEU A 44 0.75 3.17 14.36
C LEU A 44 0.61 1.64 14.29
N GLU A 45 -0.12 1.01 15.22
CA GLU A 45 -0.40 -0.43 15.20
C GLU A 45 -1.20 -0.85 13.96
N LEU A 46 -2.21 -0.06 13.56
CA LEU A 46 -3.04 -0.37 12.39
C LEU A 46 -2.27 -0.17 11.08
N ASP A 47 -1.47 0.89 10.96
CA ASP A 47 -0.60 1.12 9.81
C ASP A 47 0.35 -0.07 9.62
N VAL A 48 1.09 -0.45 10.66
CA VAL A 48 1.98 -1.61 10.63
C VAL A 48 1.24 -2.91 10.33
N ARG A 49 0.06 -3.12 10.89
CA ARG A 49 -0.75 -4.33 10.65
C ARG A 49 -1.25 -4.40 9.21
N CYS A 50 -1.68 -3.28 8.64
CA CYS A 50 -2.09 -3.19 7.24
C CYS A 50 -0.90 -3.44 6.31
N GLN A 51 0.24 -2.80 6.58
CA GLN A 51 1.45 -3.00 5.80
C GLN A 51 1.91 -4.46 5.82
N ARG A 52 2.02 -5.09 6.98
CA ARG A 52 2.42 -6.51 7.10
C ARG A 52 1.46 -7.44 6.36
N LYS A 53 0.17 -7.12 6.34
CA LYS A 53 -0.82 -7.88 5.56
C LYS A 53 -0.54 -7.77 4.06
N ILE A 54 -0.32 -6.56 3.55
CA ILE A 54 0.00 -6.30 2.15
C ILE A 54 1.31 -7.01 1.77
N GLU A 55 2.37 -6.78 2.55
CA GLU A 55 3.69 -7.37 2.35
C GLU A 55 3.64 -8.91 2.28
N SER A 56 2.98 -9.55 3.26
CA SER A 56 2.82 -11.01 3.27
C SER A 56 2.12 -11.54 2.02
N MET A 57 1.14 -10.82 1.48
CA MET A 57 0.42 -11.23 0.29
C MET A 57 1.25 -11.02 -0.99
N LEU A 58 1.94 -9.89 -1.10
CA LEU A 58 2.78 -9.56 -2.25
C LEU A 58 4.01 -10.48 -2.31
N THR A 59 4.71 -10.67 -1.19
CA THR A 59 5.89 -11.55 -1.12
C THR A 59 5.53 -13.02 -1.36
N LYS A 60 4.36 -13.47 -0.91
CA LYS A 60 3.89 -14.83 -1.20
C LYS A 60 3.58 -15.04 -2.69
N ALA A 61 3.06 -14.01 -3.36
CA ALA A 61 2.73 -14.10 -4.79
C ALA A 61 3.96 -13.87 -5.69
N HIS A 62 4.86 -12.98 -5.27
CA HIS A 62 6.02 -12.52 -6.02
C HIS A 62 7.23 -12.33 -5.08
N PRO A 63 7.85 -13.44 -4.61
CA PRO A 63 8.95 -13.38 -3.63
C PRO A 63 10.21 -12.69 -4.16
N GLU A 64 10.33 -12.56 -5.47
CA GLU A 64 11.44 -11.89 -6.15
C GLU A 64 11.35 -10.36 -6.17
N ILE A 65 10.19 -9.80 -5.76
CA ILE A 65 9.96 -8.33 -5.79
C ILE A 65 9.99 -7.78 -4.36
N ALA A 66 10.92 -6.87 -4.09
CA ALA A 66 11.04 -6.20 -2.81
C ALA A 66 9.84 -5.29 -2.50
N VAL A 67 9.59 -5.03 -1.23
CA VAL A 67 8.54 -4.11 -0.77
C VAL A 67 9.19 -2.93 -0.05
N LEU A 68 9.01 -1.74 -0.60
CA LEU A 68 9.29 -0.46 0.04
C LEU A 68 7.99 0.01 0.69
N GLY A 69 7.91 -0.11 2.00
CA GLY A 69 6.76 0.34 2.79
C GLY A 69 7.02 1.67 3.46
N GLU A 70 5.96 2.33 3.94
CA GLU A 70 6.07 3.54 4.75
C GLU A 70 6.67 3.22 6.13
N GLU A 71 6.27 2.10 6.73
CA GLU A 71 6.66 1.71 8.07
C GLU A 71 7.94 0.84 8.08
N GLU A 72 8.01 -0.16 7.23
CA GLU A 72 9.10 -1.12 7.15
C GLU A 72 9.38 -1.51 5.69
N ASN A 73 10.63 -1.91 5.40
CA ASN A 73 11.03 -2.42 4.09
C ASN A 73 11.26 -3.93 4.14
N ALA A 74 10.92 -4.63 3.06
CA ALA A 74 11.20 -6.04 2.89
C ALA A 74 11.98 -6.31 1.59
N GLY A 75 13.14 -6.92 1.72
CA GLY A 75 14.05 -7.22 0.62
C GLY A 75 14.93 -6.06 0.19
N ASP A 76 15.58 -6.20 -0.97
CA ASP A 76 16.44 -5.16 -1.56
C ASP A 76 15.59 -4.16 -2.34
N VAL A 77 15.26 -3.03 -1.69
CA VAL A 77 14.44 -1.96 -2.28
C VAL A 77 15.14 -1.19 -3.40
N GLU A 78 16.42 -1.42 -3.63
CA GLU A 78 17.19 -0.89 -4.76
C GLU A 78 17.22 -1.84 -5.96
N SER A 79 16.48 -2.96 -5.90
CA SER A 79 16.35 -3.93 -6.98
C SER A 79 15.67 -3.37 -8.24
N GLU A 80 15.69 -4.13 -9.34
CA GLU A 80 15.08 -3.76 -10.63
C GLU A 80 13.58 -3.45 -10.52
N LEU A 81 12.86 -4.25 -9.71
CA LEU A 81 11.44 -4.08 -9.44
C LEU A 81 11.23 -3.96 -7.93
N ARG A 82 10.34 -3.06 -7.54
CA ARG A 82 9.90 -2.94 -6.15
C ARG A 82 8.44 -2.54 -6.04
N TRP A 83 7.75 -3.10 -5.08
CA TRP A 83 6.47 -2.56 -4.62
C TRP A 83 6.72 -1.31 -3.77
N VAL A 84 5.86 -0.32 -3.92
CA VAL A 84 5.80 0.85 -3.03
C VAL A 84 4.42 0.84 -2.40
N VAL A 85 4.37 0.84 -1.07
CA VAL A 85 3.14 0.62 -0.32
C VAL A 85 2.95 1.74 0.70
N ASP A 86 1.82 2.42 0.62
CA ASP A 86 1.25 3.22 1.69
C ASP A 86 0.00 2.48 2.19
N PRO A 87 0.05 1.91 3.40
CA PRO A 87 -1.02 1.06 3.90
C PRO A 87 -2.29 1.82 4.28
N ILE A 88 -2.17 3.08 4.72
CA ILE A 88 -3.30 3.96 5.08
C ILE A 88 -2.98 5.40 4.68
N ASP A 89 -3.06 5.72 3.39
CA ASP A 89 -3.00 7.11 2.93
C ASP A 89 -4.22 7.89 3.44
N GLY A 90 -3.96 9.03 4.09
CA GLY A 90 -4.97 9.77 4.84
C GLY A 90 -5.09 9.34 6.30
N THR A 91 -4.00 8.91 6.93
CA THR A 91 -3.93 8.41 8.30
C THR A 91 -4.52 9.37 9.34
N VAL A 92 -4.36 10.69 9.16
CA VAL A 92 -4.97 11.70 10.04
C VAL A 92 -6.50 11.62 9.97
N ASN A 93 -7.07 11.57 8.76
CA ASN A 93 -8.51 11.42 8.58
C ASN A 93 -9.01 10.13 9.24
N PHE A 94 -8.33 9.02 8.97
CA PHE A 94 -8.68 7.73 9.55
C PHE A 94 -8.66 7.75 11.09
N THR A 95 -7.64 8.37 11.70
CA THR A 95 -7.51 8.50 13.16
C THR A 95 -8.69 9.24 13.77
N TYR A 96 -9.16 10.31 13.11
CA TYR A 96 -10.33 11.08 13.57
C TYR A 96 -11.67 10.45 13.16
N GLY A 97 -11.65 9.26 12.56
CA GLY A 97 -12.85 8.54 12.12
C GLY A 97 -13.53 9.16 10.90
N ILE A 98 -12.82 10.04 10.17
CA ILE A 98 -13.28 10.60 8.90
C ILE A 98 -13.06 9.51 7.83
N PRO A 99 -14.12 9.03 7.14
CA PRO A 99 -14.03 7.96 6.16
C PRO A 99 -13.47 8.47 4.82
N HIS A 100 -12.24 8.98 4.87
CA HIS A 100 -11.53 9.51 3.71
C HIS A 100 -10.05 9.15 3.83
N ALA A 101 -9.76 7.92 3.53
CA ALA A 101 -8.43 7.33 3.49
C ALA A 101 -8.44 6.13 2.54
N CYS A 102 -7.30 5.78 1.98
CA CYS A 102 -7.19 4.70 1.01
C CYS A 102 -5.94 3.84 1.27
N VAL A 103 -5.88 2.70 0.59
CA VAL A 103 -4.67 1.88 0.45
C VAL A 103 -4.06 2.20 -0.89
N SER A 104 -2.78 2.54 -0.93
CA SER A 104 -2.05 2.84 -2.17
C SER A 104 -0.92 1.85 -2.38
N ILE A 105 -0.93 1.15 -3.53
CA ILE A 105 0.10 0.17 -3.91
C ILE A 105 0.56 0.46 -5.33
N ALA A 106 1.85 0.65 -5.52
CA ALA A 106 2.47 0.83 -6.83
C ALA A 106 3.55 -0.22 -7.08
N LEU A 107 3.75 -0.62 -8.33
CA LEU A 107 4.94 -1.32 -8.76
C LEU A 107 5.82 -0.35 -9.54
N GLN A 108 7.06 -0.24 -9.11
CA GLN A 108 8.08 0.59 -9.74
C GLN A 108 9.13 -0.27 -10.42
N GLN A 109 9.56 0.19 -11.59
CA GLN A 109 10.70 -0.34 -12.33
C GLN A 109 11.85 0.63 -12.32
N ARG A 110 13.06 0.12 -12.08
CA ARG A 110 14.28 0.92 -12.12
C ARG A 110 14.58 1.39 -13.55
N LEU A 111 14.93 2.65 -13.68
CA LEU A 111 15.32 3.24 -14.94
C LEU A 111 16.83 3.06 -15.19
N ALA A 112 17.21 2.80 -16.43
CA ALA A 112 18.63 2.74 -16.83
C ALA A 112 19.34 4.09 -16.65
N LYS A 113 18.57 5.20 -16.72
CA LYS A 113 19.03 6.58 -16.47
C LYS A 113 17.92 7.34 -15.76
N ARG A 114 18.29 8.30 -14.93
CA ARG A 114 17.31 9.18 -14.27
C ARG A 114 16.41 9.86 -15.29
N ASN A 115 15.13 9.95 -14.96
CA ASN A 115 14.16 10.66 -15.76
C ASN A 115 14.37 12.20 -15.68
N LYS A 116 13.56 12.96 -16.41
CA LYS A 116 13.62 14.44 -16.42
C LYS A 116 13.37 15.10 -15.06
N TYR A 117 12.81 14.36 -14.11
CA TYR A 117 12.57 14.81 -12.73
C TYR A 117 13.66 14.35 -11.75
N GLY A 118 14.70 13.67 -12.23
CA GLY A 118 15.81 13.17 -11.41
C GLY A 118 15.54 11.85 -10.70
N GLU A 119 14.44 11.17 -11.01
CA GLU A 119 14.03 9.91 -10.39
C GLU A 119 14.72 8.71 -11.02
N ASN A 120 15.04 7.71 -10.20
CA ASN A 120 15.66 6.45 -10.64
C ASN A 120 14.64 5.36 -10.99
N TYR A 121 13.37 5.57 -10.67
CA TYR A 121 12.28 4.61 -10.87
C TYR A 121 11.12 5.26 -11.60
N GLU A 122 10.37 4.44 -12.33
CA GLU A 122 9.07 4.81 -12.88
C GLU A 122 7.98 3.85 -12.36
N THR A 123 6.79 4.37 -12.10
CA THR A 123 5.63 3.56 -11.73
C THR A 123 5.03 2.95 -12.99
N ILE A 124 4.93 1.62 -13.01
CA ILE A 124 4.41 0.85 -14.13
C ILE A 124 3.08 0.14 -13.83
N ILE A 125 2.68 0.08 -12.57
CA ILE A 125 1.37 -0.41 -12.11
C ILE A 125 0.98 0.42 -10.90
N GLY A 126 -0.30 0.76 -10.79
CA GLY A 126 -0.88 1.42 -9.63
C GLY A 126 -2.24 0.81 -9.26
N ALA A 127 -2.50 0.68 -7.98
CA ALA A 127 -3.78 0.33 -7.40
C ALA A 127 -4.04 1.20 -6.17
N VAL A 128 -5.14 1.95 -6.18
CA VAL A 128 -5.60 2.76 -5.05
C VAL A 128 -7.01 2.30 -4.69
N TYR A 129 -7.24 1.91 -3.45
CA TYR A 129 -8.51 1.41 -2.96
C TYR A 129 -9.01 2.20 -1.77
N ASP A 130 -10.16 2.87 -1.93
CA ASP A 130 -10.91 3.47 -0.82
C ASP A 130 -11.89 2.43 -0.26
N PRO A 131 -11.67 1.90 0.95
CA PRO A 131 -12.51 0.87 1.53
C PRO A 131 -13.84 1.39 2.08
N PHE A 132 -14.02 2.71 2.21
CA PHE A 132 -15.22 3.30 2.82
C PHE A 132 -16.33 3.55 1.81
N VAL A 133 -15.95 3.79 0.56
CA VAL A 133 -16.88 3.92 -0.57
C VAL A 133 -16.77 2.75 -1.56
N GLU A 134 -15.86 1.80 -1.29
CA GLU A 134 -15.60 0.60 -2.10
C GLU A 134 -15.19 0.92 -3.54
N GLU A 135 -14.45 2.02 -3.72
CA GLU A 135 -13.93 2.41 -5.03
C GLU A 135 -12.48 1.96 -5.21
N LEU A 136 -12.18 1.45 -6.40
CA LEU A 136 -10.86 0.98 -6.80
C LEU A 136 -10.44 1.66 -8.10
N TRP A 137 -9.29 2.32 -8.07
CA TRP A 137 -8.63 2.87 -9.25
C TRP A 137 -7.37 2.08 -9.57
N THR A 138 -7.19 1.73 -10.84
CA THR A 138 -6.03 0.97 -11.30
C THR A 138 -5.44 1.55 -12.58
N ALA A 139 -4.12 1.40 -12.74
CA ALA A 139 -3.38 1.78 -13.94
C ALA A 139 -2.29 0.74 -14.27
N ILE A 140 -1.93 0.63 -15.57
CA ILE A 140 -0.83 -0.21 -16.10
C ILE A 140 0.01 0.61 -17.08
#